data_d989eb043b96cbbb083d4c89814b3edb
#
_entry.id   d989eb043b96cbbb083d4c89814b3edb
#
_cell.length_a   1.000
_cell.length_b   1.000
_cell.length_c   1.000
_cell.angle_alpha   90.00
_cell.angle_beta   90.00
_cell.angle_gamma   90.00
#
_symmetry.space_group_name_H-M   'P 1'
#
loop_
_entity.id
_entity.type
_entity.pdbx_description
1 polymer ?
#
loop_
_entity_poly.entity_id
_entity_poly.type
_entity_poly.pdbx_seq_one_letter_code
_entity_poly.pdbx_strand_id
1 'polypeptide(L)'
;MTVTADTETFVNFTTRRGGSISGTVADATGGDLSSLAAQAHLVDPVTNSLTSWSVRASVASNGSYRIAGVPAGDYLVRFIPGGFELAGAEYWNEADWIADAELVSVGDESVEVTNIDGSVGAAGVYAARYSGADRFAMAVGISQEYASGVGVVFVTNGLNFPDALSAGPLGAAYGGPILLVTPTSVPAVVAAELERLDPDTILVVGGVNSVGPAVYDQLATYASHIERIAGADRFAASRNLISAGFDEAETVYVATGHNFPDALAAGAAASFEHAPVLLVDGHASTVDVPTAELLGQLGTSRIVVVGGPASVPASYLASLAALPAVSEVARRSGADRFLAASGLNEATFPVADVVFLATGMNFPDALAGGPLAGAWGAPIYLVQKNCVPMSVISEIVRLQPHQILVLGGPASVGDEVMGLVPCGA
;
A
#
# COMPACT_ATOMS: atom_id res chain seq x y z
N MET A 1 -31.86 -17.31 8.03
CA MET A 1 -32.89 -18.26 7.53
C MET A 1 -32.68 -19.56 8.26
N THR A 2 -33.68 -20.06 8.96
CA THR A 2 -33.58 -21.32 9.72
C THR A 2 -34.25 -22.41 8.91
N VAL A 3 -33.49 -23.44 8.53
CA VAL A 3 -34.03 -24.63 7.87
C VAL A 3 -34.38 -25.64 8.95
N THR A 4 -35.64 -26.04 9.03
CA THR A 4 -36.12 -27.08 9.94
C THR A 4 -36.09 -28.43 9.21
N ALA A 5 -35.68 -29.50 9.90
CA ALA A 5 -35.71 -30.85 9.35
C ALA A 5 -37.14 -31.21 8.94
N ASP A 6 -37.30 -31.91 7.82
CA ASP A 6 -38.56 -32.38 7.24
C ASP A 6 -39.52 -31.31 6.63
N THR A 7 -39.04 -30.09 6.32
CA THR A 7 -39.80 -29.12 5.54
C THR A 7 -39.02 -28.70 4.30
N GLU A 8 -39.63 -28.85 3.12
CA GLU A 8 -39.11 -28.24 1.89
C GLU A 8 -39.26 -26.74 1.98
N THR A 9 -38.13 -26.01 1.90
CA THR A 9 -38.13 -24.55 1.87
C THR A 9 -37.77 -24.11 0.46
N PHE A 10 -38.73 -23.58 -0.28
CA PHE A 10 -38.49 -22.99 -1.59
C PHE A 10 -37.96 -21.57 -1.43
N VAL A 11 -36.74 -21.31 -1.93
CA VAL A 11 -36.16 -19.98 -2.00
C VAL A 11 -36.19 -19.53 -3.46
N ASN A 12 -37.03 -18.55 -3.76
CA ASN A 12 -37.05 -17.93 -5.06
C ASN A 12 -35.97 -16.87 -5.15
N PHE A 13 -35.01 -17.05 -6.04
CA PHE A 13 -34.01 -16.07 -6.39
C PHE A 13 -34.47 -15.34 -7.66
N THR A 14 -34.59 -14.02 -7.58
CA THR A 14 -34.70 -13.19 -8.78
C THR A 14 -33.27 -12.79 -9.17
N THR A 15 -32.76 -13.33 -10.25
CA THR A 15 -31.49 -12.88 -10.82
C THR A 15 -31.77 -11.69 -11.71
N ARG A 16 -31.10 -10.58 -11.45
CA ARG A 16 -31.11 -9.43 -12.36
C ARG A 16 -30.05 -9.66 -13.43
N ARG A 17 -30.32 -9.32 -14.69
CA ARG A 17 -29.32 -9.28 -15.75
C ARG A 17 -28.42 -8.08 -15.51
N GLY A 18 -27.15 -8.31 -15.23
CA GLY A 18 -26.15 -7.23 -15.23
C GLY A 18 -25.95 -6.69 -16.65
N GLY A 19 -25.42 -5.48 -16.74
CA GLY A 19 -24.97 -4.90 -18.00
C GLY A 19 -23.77 -5.61 -18.61
N SER A 20 -23.22 -5.08 -19.67
CA SER A 20 -21.98 -5.57 -20.28
C SER A 20 -21.14 -4.45 -20.85
N ILE A 21 -19.82 -4.67 -20.86
CA ILE A 21 -18.82 -3.79 -21.49
C ILE A 21 -18.16 -4.59 -22.60
N SER A 22 -18.07 -4.03 -23.79
CA SER A 22 -17.50 -4.71 -24.95
C SER A 22 -16.75 -3.77 -25.87
N GLY A 23 -15.79 -4.30 -26.59
CA GLY A 23 -14.95 -3.57 -27.52
C GLY A 23 -13.92 -4.49 -28.18
N THR A 24 -12.86 -3.88 -28.67
CA THR A 24 -11.72 -4.55 -29.28
C THR A 24 -10.42 -4.19 -28.59
N VAL A 25 -9.49 -5.15 -28.54
CA VAL A 25 -8.12 -4.93 -28.05
C VAL A 25 -7.17 -5.23 -29.21
N ALA A 26 -6.25 -4.30 -29.45
CA ALA A 26 -5.16 -4.48 -30.40
C ALA A 26 -3.86 -4.82 -29.64
N ASP A 27 -3.00 -5.62 -30.21
CA ASP A 27 -1.63 -5.79 -29.76
C ASP A 27 -0.70 -4.98 -30.67
N ALA A 28 -0.10 -3.93 -30.10
CA ALA A 28 0.80 -3.03 -30.85
C ALA A 28 2.10 -3.74 -31.29
N THR A 29 2.44 -4.86 -30.67
CA THR A 29 3.61 -5.70 -31.05
C THR A 29 3.31 -6.76 -32.11
N GLY A 30 2.02 -6.95 -32.42
CA GLY A 30 1.55 -7.99 -33.36
C GLY A 30 1.55 -9.41 -32.79
N GLY A 31 1.48 -9.53 -31.46
CA GLY A 31 1.42 -10.79 -30.74
C GLY A 31 0.06 -11.51 -30.81
N ASP A 32 -0.06 -12.60 -30.07
CA ASP A 32 -1.29 -13.42 -30.03
C ASP A 32 -2.37 -12.76 -29.16
N LEU A 33 -3.39 -12.21 -29.83
CA LEU A 33 -4.54 -11.58 -29.16
C LEU A 33 -5.31 -12.50 -28.23
N SER A 34 -5.27 -13.81 -28.43
CA SER A 34 -5.98 -14.78 -27.56
C SER A 34 -5.37 -14.92 -26.17
N SER A 35 -4.15 -14.42 -25.97
CA SER A 35 -3.49 -14.35 -24.68
C SER A 35 -3.94 -13.14 -23.85
N LEU A 36 -4.51 -12.11 -24.48
CA LEU A 36 -4.92 -10.87 -23.84
C LEU A 36 -6.21 -11.02 -23.02
N ALA A 37 -6.43 -10.10 -22.12
CA ALA A 37 -7.68 -9.99 -21.39
C ALA A 37 -8.11 -8.53 -21.18
N ALA A 38 -9.42 -8.32 -21.10
CA ALA A 38 -10.01 -7.07 -20.62
C ALA A 38 -10.57 -7.28 -19.22
N GLN A 39 -10.34 -6.33 -18.32
CA GLN A 39 -10.80 -6.40 -16.94
C GLN A 39 -11.48 -5.09 -16.54
N ALA A 40 -12.65 -5.18 -15.91
CA ALA A 40 -13.37 -4.06 -15.34
C ALA A 40 -13.31 -4.13 -13.81
N HIS A 41 -12.88 -3.04 -13.18
CA HIS A 41 -12.90 -2.85 -11.73
C HIS A 41 -13.97 -1.82 -11.37
N LEU A 42 -14.85 -2.17 -10.42
CA LEU A 42 -15.86 -1.23 -9.92
C LEU A 42 -15.21 -0.15 -9.06
N VAL A 43 -15.59 1.10 -9.29
CA VAL A 43 -15.17 2.27 -8.52
C VAL A 43 -16.23 2.59 -7.48
N ASP A 44 -15.83 2.86 -6.25
CA ASP A 44 -16.72 3.33 -5.21
C ASP A 44 -17.13 4.79 -5.49
N PRO A 45 -18.41 5.10 -5.62
CA PRO A 45 -18.87 6.44 -5.98
C PRO A 45 -18.69 7.49 -4.89
N VAL A 46 -18.43 7.07 -3.64
CA VAL A 46 -18.25 7.97 -2.50
C VAL A 46 -16.78 8.32 -2.31
N THR A 47 -15.92 7.31 -2.34
CA THR A 47 -14.47 7.46 -2.10
C THR A 47 -13.67 7.69 -3.37
N ASN A 48 -14.29 7.45 -4.54
CA ASN A 48 -13.63 7.44 -5.86
C ASN A 48 -12.41 6.50 -5.91
N SER A 49 -12.45 5.41 -5.14
CA SER A 49 -11.39 4.41 -5.08
C SER A 49 -11.85 3.08 -5.66
N LEU A 50 -10.89 2.24 -6.07
CA LEU A 50 -11.21 0.92 -6.59
C LEU A 50 -11.70 0.01 -5.48
N THR A 51 -12.80 -0.69 -5.75
CA THR A 51 -13.30 -1.75 -4.86
C THR A 51 -12.56 -3.07 -5.15
N SER A 52 -12.74 -4.06 -4.27
CA SER A 52 -12.25 -5.42 -4.51
C SER A 52 -13.03 -6.17 -5.60
N TRP A 53 -14.13 -5.59 -6.11
CA TRP A 53 -14.95 -6.23 -7.13
C TRP A 53 -14.36 -6.00 -8.52
N SER A 54 -14.10 -7.09 -9.25
CA SER A 54 -13.67 -7.02 -10.63
C SER A 54 -14.17 -8.22 -11.44
N VAL A 55 -14.29 -8.04 -12.75
CA VAL A 55 -14.60 -9.12 -13.70
C VAL A 55 -13.63 -9.06 -14.87
N ARG A 56 -13.12 -10.22 -15.29
CA ARG A 56 -12.18 -10.39 -16.39
C ARG A 56 -12.82 -11.18 -17.54
N ALA A 57 -12.56 -10.77 -18.77
CA ALA A 57 -12.93 -11.49 -19.99
C ALA A 57 -11.69 -11.73 -20.85
N SER A 58 -11.61 -12.91 -21.49
CA SER A 58 -10.60 -13.20 -22.50
C SER A 58 -10.90 -12.44 -23.79
N VAL A 59 -9.85 -12.06 -24.49
CA VAL A 59 -9.91 -11.46 -25.83
C VAL A 59 -9.94 -12.59 -26.86
N ALA A 60 -10.82 -12.50 -27.84
CA ALA A 60 -10.89 -13.45 -28.94
C ALA A 60 -9.73 -13.21 -29.95
N SER A 61 -9.45 -14.20 -30.80
CA SER A 61 -8.38 -14.09 -31.82
C SER A 61 -8.57 -12.95 -32.84
N ASN A 62 -9.78 -12.41 -32.95
CA ASN A 62 -10.08 -11.22 -33.77
C ASN A 62 -10.00 -9.91 -32.98
N GLY A 63 -9.50 -9.94 -31.74
CA GLY A 63 -9.41 -8.80 -30.85
C GLY A 63 -10.67 -8.44 -30.08
N SER A 64 -11.83 -9.04 -30.36
CA SER A 64 -13.07 -8.70 -29.65
C SER A 64 -13.13 -9.28 -28.24
N TYR A 65 -13.77 -8.54 -27.33
CA TYR A 65 -14.06 -9.00 -25.98
C TYR A 65 -15.43 -8.56 -25.50
N ARG A 66 -15.95 -9.26 -24.47
CA ARG A 66 -17.17 -8.87 -23.78
C ARG A 66 -17.11 -9.26 -22.30
N ILE A 67 -17.16 -8.26 -21.42
CA ILE A 67 -17.32 -8.43 -19.99
C ILE A 67 -18.82 -8.39 -19.70
N ALA A 68 -19.39 -9.47 -19.22
CA ALA A 68 -20.83 -9.61 -19.00
C ALA A 68 -21.15 -9.73 -17.50
N GLY A 69 -22.38 -9.36 -17.14
CA GLY A 69 -22.86 -9.47 -15.77
C GLY A 69 -22.33 -8.40 -14.83
N VAL A 70 -21.96 -7.24 -15.38
CA VAL A 70 -21.51 -6.09 -14.57
C VAL A 70 -22.71 -5.37 -13.96
N PRO A 71 -22.72 -5.11 -12.63
CA PRO A 71 -23.69 -4.24 -11.98
C PRO A 71 -23.71 -2.82 -12.57
N ALA A 72 -24.75 -2.03 -12.28
CA ALA A 72 -24.72 -0.60 -12.55
C ALA A 72 -23.63 0.07 -11.70
N GLY A 73 -22.87 0.98 -12.30
CA GLY A 73 -21.76 1.67 -11.63
C GLY A 73 -20.72 2.19 -12.62
N ASP A 74 -19.68 2.82 -12.08
CA ASP A 74 -18.54 3.31 -12.83
C ASP A 74 -17.38 2.33 -12.73
N TYR A 75 -16.71 2.10 -13.85
CA TYR A 75 -15.69 1.07 -13.97
C TYR A 75 -14.40 1.62 -14.55
N LEU A 76 -13.30 1.28 -13.92
CA LEU A 76 -11.99 1.32 -14.55
C LEU A 76 -11.85 0.09 -15.45
N VAL A 77 -11.68 0.29 -16.75
CA VAL A 77 -11.43 -0.80 -17.70
C VAL A 77 -9.98 -0.79 -18.10
N ARG A 78 -9.31 -1.94 -17.96
CA ARG A 78 -7.91 -2.12 -18.36
C ARG A 78 -7.73 -3.32 -19.26
N PHE A 79 -6.72 -3.25 -20.11
CA PHE A 79 -6.30 -4.28 -21.04
C PHE A 79 -4.99 -4.88 -20.54
N ILE A 80 -4.94 -6.19 -20.46
CA ILE A 80 -3.85 -6.91 -19.78
C ILE A 80 -3.17 -7.80 -20.80
N PRO A 81 -1.84 -7.66 -20.99
CA PRO A 81 -1.08 -8.58 -21.84
C PRO A 81 -1.13 -10.00 -21.28
N GLY A 82 -0.95 -10.99 -22.13
CA GLY A 82 -0.95 -12.39 -21.76
C GLY A 82 0.43 -12.93 -21.42
N GLY A 83 0.47 -14.01 -20.65
CA GLY A 83 1.70 -14.71 -20.34
C GLY A 83 2.52 -14.08 -19.21
N PHE A 84 3.81 -14.42 -19.19
CA PHE A 84 4.80 -13.86 -18.25
C PHE A 84 5.53 -12.64 -18.83
N GLU A 85 5.03 -12.07 -19.91
CA GLU A 85 5.59 -10.84 -20.44
C GLU A 85 5.28 -9.68 -19.48
N LEU A 86 6.34 -9.01 -19.02
CA LEU A 86 6.28 -7.85 -18.16
C LEU A 86 6.02 -6.61 -19.02
N ALA A 87 4.84 -6.54 -19.62
CA ALA A 87 4.32 -5.33 -20.22
C ALA A 87 3.28 -4.74 -19.29
N GLY A 88 3.24 -3.43 -19.14
CA GLY A 88 2.21 -2.76 -18.32
C GLY A 88 0.81 -3.01 -18.86
N ALA A 89 -0.20 -2.96 -17.99
CA ALA A 89 -1.58 -2.93 -18.41
C ALA A 89 -1.92 -1.54 -18.96
N GLU A 90 -2.64 -1.47 -20.05
CA GLU A 90 -3.18 -0.22 -20.56
C GLU A 90 -4.64 -0.05 -20.16
N TYR A 91 -5.09 1.21 -20.03
CA TYR A 91 -6.45 1.53 -19.62
C TYR A 91 -7.25 2.06 -20.80
N TRP A 92 -8.57 1.97 -20.69
CA TRP A 92 -9.45 2.54 -21.70
C TRP A 92 -9.16 4.03 -21.93
N ASN A 93 -9.34 4.45 -23.18
CA ASN A 93 -9.04 5.78 -23.74
C ASN A 93 -7.52 6.07 -23.83
N GLU A 94 -6.75 5.02 -24.17
CA GLU A 94 -5.30 5.12 -24.46
C GLU A 94 -4.48 5.69 -23.26
N ALA A 95 -4.94 5.44 -22.04
CA ALA A 95 -4.23 5.87 -20.85
C ALA A 95 -3.20 4.81 -20.40
N ASP A 96 -1.94 5.23 -20.30
CA ASP A 96 -0.86 4.38 -19.77
C ASP A 96 -0.91 4.29 -18.23
N TRP A 97 -1.57 5.24 -17.57
CA TRP A 97 -1.60 5.35 -16.12
C TRP A 97 -3.04 5.39 -15.58
N ILE A 98 -3.23 4.75 -14.42
CA ILE A 98 -4.54 4.74 -13.73
C ILE A 98 -5.06 6.16 -13.45
N ALA A 99 -4.17 7.11 -13.16
CA ALA A 99 -4.54 8.49 -12.86
C ALA A 99 -5.14 9.24 -14.06
N ASP A 100 -4.80 8.81 -15.28
CA ASP A 100 -5.25 9.40 -16.53
C ASP A 100 -6.42 8.63 -17.15
N ALA A 101 -6.78 7.47 -16.56
CA ALA A 101 -7.81 6.61 -17.10
C ALA A 101 -9.22 7.21 -16.93
N GLU A 102 -10.02 7.15 -17.98
CA GLU A 102 -11.43 7.50 -17.92
C GLU A 102 -12.29 6.34 -17.40
N LEU A 103 -13.38 6.68 -16.71
CA LEU A 103 -14.31 5.67 -16.20
C LEU A 103 -15.39 5.33 -17.21
N VAL A 104 -15.73 4.06 -17.30
CA VAL A 104 -16.82 3.53 -18.09
C VAL A 104 -18.07 3.41 -17.23
N SER A 105 -19.09 4.24 -17.48
CA SER A 105 -20.33 4.18 -16.75
C SER A 105 -21.28 3.14 -17.34
N VAL A 106 -21.68 2.17 -16.53
CA VAL A 106 -22.73 1.19 -16.85
C VAL A 106 -24.00 1.60 -16.11
N GLY A 107 -25.02 2.01 -16.86
CA GLY A 107 -26.32 2.40 -16.33
C GLY A 107 -27.12 1.22 -15.76
N ASP A 108 -28.44 1.39 -15.65
CA ASP A 108 -29.32 0.33 -15.16
C ASP A 108 -29.18 -0.98 -15.92
N GLU A 109 -29.69 -2.05 -15.28
CA GLU A 109 -29.61 -3.43 -15.70
C GLU A 109 -29.89 -3.65 -17.19
N SER A 110 -29.06 -4.47 -17.85
CA SER A 110 -29.10 -4.84 -19.28
C SER A 110 -28.55 -3.81 -20.29
N VAL A 111 -27.95 -2.72 -19.86
CA VAL A 111 -27.26 -1.80 -20.79
C VAL A 111 -25.97 -2.43 -21.29
N GLU A 112 -25.79 -2.45 -22.62
CA GLU A 112 -24.53 -2.80 -23.25
C GLU A 112 -23.75 -1.52 -23.57
N VAL A 113 -22.59 -1.35 -22.95
CA VAL A 113 -21.63 -0.30 -23.28
C VAL A 113 -20.67 -0.88 -24.31
N THR A 114 -20.60 -0.28 -25.48
CA THR A 114 -19.79 -0.74 -26.62
C THR A 114 -18.71 0.27 -26.98
N ASN A 115 -17.77 -0.13 -27.82
CA ASN A 115 -16.64 0.68 -28.29
C ASN A 115 -15.69 1.11 -27.15
N ILE A 116 -15.54 0.25 -26.17
CA ILE A 116 -14.51 0.39 -25.15
C ILE A 116 -13.27 -0.34 -25.69
N ASP A 117 -12.61 0.35 -26.63
CA ASP A 117 -11.47 -0.19 -27.37
C ASP A 117 -10.15 0.20 -26.68
N GLY A 118 -9.08 -0.59 -26.89
CA GLY A 118 -7.76 -0.30 -26.36
C GLY A 118 -6.68 -1.07 -27.10
N SER A 119 -5.46 -0.79 -26.73
CA SER A 119 -4.27 -1.48 -27.22
C SER A 119 -3.47 -2.04 -26.04
N VAL A 120 -2.62 -3.00 -26.31
CA VAL A 120 -1.66 -3.53 -25.33
C VAL A 120 -0.32 -3.61 -26.03
N GLY A 121 0.76 -3.18 -25.38
CA GLY A 121 2.01 -3.70 -25.85
C GLY A 121 3.07 -2.72 -26.01
N ALA A 122 3.64 -1.92 -25.99
CA ALA A 122 4.99 -1.42 -26.30
C ALA A 122 5.78 -0.85 -25.10
N ALA A 123 5.15 -0.53 -24.03
CA ALA A 123 5.83 -0.06 -22.81
C ALA A 123 6.24 -1.27 -21.94
N GLY A 124 7.47 -1.71 -22.07
CA GLY A 124 8.05 -2.68 -21.12
C GLY A 124 8.07 -2.10 -19.71
N VAL A 125 8.02 -2.97 -18.70
CA VAL A 125 8.16 -2.56 -17.29
C VAL A 125 9.49 -1.85 -17.11
N TYR A 126 9.44 -0.60 -16.71
CA TYR A 126 10.65 0.18 -16.40
C TYR A 126 11.09 -0.11 -14.96
N ALA A 127 12.31 -0.60 -14.79
CA ALA A 127 12.91 -0.82 -13.48
C ALA A 127 13.88 0.31 -13.14
N ALA A 128 13.70 0.93 -11.98
CA ALA A 128 14.58 1.96 -11.45
C ALA A 128 14.93 1.70 -9.98
N ARG A 129 15.92 2.40 -9.47
CA ARG A 129 16.43 2.21 -8.11
C ARG A 129 16.59 3.54 -7.39
N TYR A 130 16.02 3.65 -6.20
CA TYR A 130 16.46 4.65 -5.23
C TYR A 130 17.59 4.06 -4.40
N SER A 131 18.71 4.78 -4.33
CA SER A 131 19.88 4.34 -3.57
C SER A 131 20.60 5.53 -2.94
N GLY A 132 21.39 5.25 -1.90
CA GLY A 132 22.23 6.23 -1.23
C GLY A 132 23.45 5.57 -0.64
N ALA A 133 24.47 6.36 -0.26
CA ALA A 133 25.67 5.88 0.39
C ALA A 133 25.35 5.21 1.75
N ASP A 134 24.28 5.65 2.38
CA ASP A 134 23.74 5.13 3.63
C ASP A 134 22.22 5.37 3.69
N ARG A 135 21.57 4.97 4.79
CA ARG A 135 20.12 5.14 5.02
C ARG A 135 19.66 6.59 5.02
N PHE A 136 20.53 7.52 5.38
CA PHE A 136 20.20 8.95 5.41
C PHE A 136 20.16 9.52 4.00
N ALA A 137 21.18 9.21 3.20
CA ALA A 137 21.23 9.57 1.79
C ALA A 137 20.14 8.87 0.98
N MET A 138 19.77 7.62 1.36
CA MET A 138 18.66 6.89 0.76
C MET A 138 17.32 7.60 0.99
N ALA A 139 17.03 7.99 2.23
CA ALA A 139 15.82 8.74 2.56
C ALA A 139 15.76 10.09 1.82
N VAL A 140 16.89 10.79 1.70
CA VAL A 140 17.02 12.00 0.89
C VAL A 140 16.76 11.73 -0.58
N GLY A 141 17.29 10.63 -1.14
CA GLY A 141 17.03 10.27 -2.55
C GLY A 141 15.55 10.06 -2.85
N ILE A 142 14.81 9.48 -1.91
CA ILE A 142 13.34 9.33 -2.02
C ILE A 142 12.64 10.68 -1.86
N SER A 143 13.10 11.52 -0.92
CA SER A 143 12.47 12.81 -0.66
C SER A 143 12.59 13.81 -1.84
N GLN A 144 13.51 13.57 -2.78
CA GLN A 144 13.65 14.37 -3.99
C GLN A 144 12.43 14.26 -4.95
N GLU A 145 11.56 13.27 -4.76
CA GLU A 145 10.27 13.20 -5.46
C GLU A 145 9.27 14.28 -4.96
N TYR A 146 9.55 14.91 -3.85
CA TYR A 146 8.74 15.98 -3.30
C TYR A 146 9.30 17.35 -3.72
N ALA A 147 8.42 18.24 -4.16
CA ALA A 147 8.79 19.60 -4.51
C ALA A 147 9.23 20.43 -3.28
N SER A 148 9.89 21.55 -3.50
CA SER A 148 10.12 22.56 -2.45
C SER A 148 8.81 23.18 -1.97
N GLY A 149 8.76 23.62 -0.71
CA GLY A 149 7.55 24.19 -0.08
C GLY A 149 6.58 23.11 0.40
N VAL A 150 7.09 21.96 0.86
CA VAL A 150 6.24 20.91 1.45
C VAL A 150 5.62 21.38 2.75
N GLY A 151 4.32 21.10 2.97
CA GLY A 151 3.64 21.46 4.20
C GLY A 151 4.24 20.81 5.45
N VAL A 152 4.73 19.58 5.34
CA VAL A 152 5.29 18.83 6.48
C VAL A 152 6.44 17.92 6.07
N VAL A 153 7.42 17.79 6.95
CA VAL A 153 8.47 16.76 6.90
C VAL A 153 8.46 15.97 8.20
N PHE A 154 8.43 14.65 8.11
CA PHE A 154 8.57 13.78 9.27
C PHE A 154 10.05 13.47 9.49
N VAL A 155 10.55 13.68 10.71
CA VAL A 155 11.94 13.39 11.05
C VAL A 155 11.99 12.38 12.19
N THR A 156 12.76 11.30 12.00
CA THR A 156 12.87 10.22 12.98
C THR A 156 14.27 9.62 13.04
N ASN A 157 14.50 8.77 14.05
CA ASN A 157 15.78 8.08 14.23
C ASN A 157 15.97 6.97 13.15
N GLY A 158 17.01 7.11 12.33
CA GLY A 158 17.36 6.13 11.31
C GLY A 158 18.08 4.88 11.85
N LEU A 159 18.48 4.85 13.11
CA LEU A 159 19.20 3.71 13.70
C LEU A 159 18.26 2.71 14.38
N ASN A 160 17.01 3.10 14.65
CA ASN A 160 16.01 2.27 15.30
C ASN A 160 14.63 2.48 14.66
N PHE A 161 13.83 1.43 14.56
CA PHE A 161 12.58 1.43 13.76
C PHE A 161 11.30 1.81 14.51
N PRO A 162 11.15 1.63 15.84
CA PRO A 162 9.81 1.59 16.45
C PRO A 162 8.99 2.86 16.29
N ASP A 163 9.64 4.01 16.45
CA ASP A 163 8.93 5.30 16.45
C ASP A 163 8.44 5.67 15.04
N ALA A 164 9.13 5.18 14.00
CA ALA A 164 8.88 5.56 12.62
C ALA A 164 7.86 4.69 11.87
N LEU A 165 7.58 3.47 12.34
CA LEU A 165 6.73 2.51 11.62
C LEU A 165 5.28 3.00 11.43
N SER A 166 4.77 3.82 12.34
CA SER A 166 3.42 4.41 12.22
C SER A 166 3.41 5.73 11.41
N ALA A 167 4.58 6.26 11.03
CA ALA A 167 4.66 7.55 10.35
C ALA A 167 4.36 7.46 8.83
N GLY A 168 4.51 6.28 8.23
CA GLY A 168 4.29 6.08 6.79
C GLY A 168 2.92 6.56 6.30
N PRO A 169 1.80 6.08 6.88
CA PRO A 169 0.46 6.52 6.50
C PRO A 169 0.21 8.02 6.70
N LEU A 170 0.77 8.61 7.75
CA LEU A 170 0.66 10.05 7.94
C LEU A 170 1.46 10.82 6.88
N GLY A 171 2.68 10.37 6.57
CA GLY A 171 3.48 10.96 5.51
C GLY A 171 2.75 10.97 4.17
N ALA A 172 2.09 9.87 3.82
CA ALA A 172 1.26 9.77 2.63
C ALA A 172 0.05 10.72 2.69
N ALA A 173 -0.67 10.75 3.81
CA ALA A 173 -1.87 11.57 4.00
C ALA A 173 -1.58 13.08 3.95
N TYR A 174 -0.44 13.50 4.49
CA TYR A 174 -0.03 14.90 4.52
C TYR A 174 0.89 15.30 3.34
N GLY A 175 1.20 14.38 2.43
CA GLY A 175 2.08 14.64 1.29
C GLY A 175 3.51 15.02 1.70
N GLY A 176 4.02 14.42 2.78
CA GLY A 176 5.33 14.76 3.34
C GLY A 176 6.29 13.56 3.43
N PRO A 177 7.59 13.76 3.13
CA PRO A 177 8.59 12.71 3.22
C PRO A 177 8.97 12.39 4.67
N ILE A 178 9.57 11.19 4.86
CA ILE A 178 10.27 10.81 6.09
C ILE A 178 11.76 10.98 5.88
N LEU A 179 12.39 11.84 6.66
CA LEU A 179 13.84 11.97 6.73
C LEU A 179 14.40 11.34 8.01
N LEU A 180 15.61 10.80 7.91
CA LEU A 180 16.25 10.05 8.97
C LEU A 180 17.39 10.86 9.60
N VAL A 181 17.50 10.86 10.93
CA VAL A 181 18.59 11.47 11.67
C VAL A 181 19.23 10.48 12.64
N THR A 182 20.37 10.82 13.21
CA THR A 182 20.92 10.09 14.37
C THR A 182 20.37 10.69 15.68
N PRO A 183 20.49 10.01 16.82
CA PRO A 183 20.10 10.60 18.10
C PRO A 183 20.84 11.88 18.47
N THR A 184 22.04 12.09 17.90
CA THR A 184 22.97 13.16 18.32
C THR A 184 23.34 14.14 17.22
N SER A 185 22.92 13.91 15.95
CA SER A 185 23.26 14.79 14.83
C SER A 185 22.26 14.72 13.70
N VAL A 186 22.07 15.82 12.97
CA VAL A 186 21.46 15.87 11.65
C VAL A 186 22.57 15.64 10.64
N PRO A 187 22.56 14.54 9.84
CA PRO A 187 23.55 14.32 8.79
C PRO A 187 23.54 15.48 7.77
N ALA A 188 24.72 15.84 7.25
CA ALA A 188 24.82 16.99 6.34
C ALA A 188 23.94 16.87 5.09
N VAL A 189 23.75 15.66 4.55
CA VAL A 189 22.86 15.40 3.41
C VAL A 189 21.41 15.67 3.76
N VAL A 190 20.99 15.37 4.98
CA VAL A 190 19.62 15.63 5.49
C VAL A 190 19.42 17.12 5.76
N ALA A 191 20.43 17.80 6.30
CA ALA A 191 20.40 19.25 6.49
C ALA A 191 20.20 20.00 5.17
N ALA A 192 20.96 19.64 4.15
CA ALA A 192 20.82 20.20 2.79
C ALA A 192 19.46 19.91 2.16
N GLU A 193 18.89 18.72 2.42
CA GLU A 193 17.58 18.36 1.93
C GLU A 193 16.45 19.12 2.65
N LEU A 194 16.56 19.35 3.95
CA LEU A 194 15.63 20.19 4.69
C LEU A 194 15.64 21.64 4.17
N GLU A 195 16.83 22.18 3.84
CA GLU A 195 16.93 23.49 3.18
C GLU A 195 16.26 23.52 1.80
N ARG A 196 16.39 22.44 1.01
CA ARG A 196 15.74 22.32 -0.32
C ARG A 196 14.23 22.19 -0.20
N LEU A 197 13.75 21.36 0.72
CA LEU A 197 12.32 21.10 0.92
C LEU A 197 11.59 22.34 1.44
N ASP A 198 12.26 23.21 2.21
CA ASP A 198 11.70 24.44 2.83
C ASP A 198 10.33 24.15 3.47
N PRO A 199 10.26 23.24 4.47
CA PRO A 199 8.99 22.80 5.03
C PRO A 199 8.35 23.85 5.94
N ASP A 200 7.02 23.95 5.90
CA ASP A 200 6.28 24.76 6.88
C ASP A 200 6.42 24.17 8.29
N THR A 201 6.33 22.86 8.41
CA THR A 201 6.35 22.12 9.67
C THR A 201 7.32 20.95 9.63
N ILE A 202 8.05 20.74 10.71
CA ILE A 202 8.79 19.52 10.98
C ILE A 202 8.12 18.77 12.15
N LEU A 203 7.66 17.55 11.89
CA LEU A 203 7.17 16.61 12.91
C LEU A 203 8.27 15.64 13.31
N VAL A 204 8.81 15.81 14.50
CA VAL A 204 9.82 14.92 15.08
C VAL A 204 9.13 13.73 15.74
N VAL A 205 9.27 12.55 15.14
CA VAL A 205 8.67 11.31 15.63
C VAL A 205 9.66 10.55 16.50
N GLY A 206 9.33 10.46 17.79
CA GLY A 206 10.14 9.78 18.80
C GLY A 206 10.62 10.67 19.93
N GLY A 207 10.92 10.01 21.07
CA GLY A 207 11.36 10.66 22.31
C GLY A 207 12.78 11.25 22.24
N VAL A 208 13.19 11.89 23.32
CA VAL A 208 14.51 12.56 23.45
C VAL A 208 15.70 11.60 23.32
N ASN A 209 15.48 10.31 23.54
CA ASN A 209 16.50 9.27 23.33
C ASN A 209 16.60 8.83 21.85
N SER A 210 15.53 9.03 21.08
CA SER A 210 15.49 8.74 19.63
C SER A 210 16.03 9.91 18.82
N VAL A 211 15.59 11.14 19.15
CA VAL A 211 16.04 12.41 18.56
C VAL A 211 16.36 13.35 19.69
N GLY A 212 17.65 13.52 19.98
CA GLY A 212 18.14 14.29 21.13
C GLY A 212 17.80 15.80 21.07
N PRO A 213 17.89 16.51 22.20
CA PRO A 213 17.54 17.94 22.26
C PRO A 213 18.35 18.79 21.27
N ALA A 214 19.64 18.57 21.16
CA ALA A 214 20.50 19.34 20.23
C ALA A 214 20.10 19.11 18.76
N VAL A 215 19.64 17.90 18.40
CA VAL A 215 19.11 17.59 17.05
C VAL A 215 17.79 18.33 16.86
N TYR A 216 16.89 18.32 17.85
CA TYR A 216 15.63 19.02 17.80
C TYR A 216 15.82 20.55 17.62
N ASP A 217 16.75 21.12 18.38
CA ASP A 217 17.06 22.55 18.28
C ASP A 217 17.65 22.91 16.90
N GLN A 218 18.48 22.02 16.31
CA GLN A 218 18.97 22.21 14.96
C GLN A 218 17.85 22.09 13.94
N LEU A 219 16.96 21.09 14.05
CA LEU A 219 15.81 20.91 13.15
C LEU A 219 14.88 22.14 13.16
N ALA A 220 14.72 22.79 14.32
CA ALA A 220 13.91 24.00 14.45
C ALA A 220 14.42 25.18 13.60
N THR A 221 15.63 25.12 13.06
CA THR A 221 16.16 26.18 12.17
C THR A 221 15.72 26.02 10.70
N TYR A 222 15.10 24.89 10.33
CA TYR A 222 14.72 24.59 8.95
C TYR A 222 13.21 24.73 8.66
N ALA A 223 12.38 25.02 9.67
CA ALA A 223 10.95 25.18 9.51
C ALA A 223 10.41 26.31 10.38
N SER A 224 9.28 26.90 9.98
CA SER A 224 8.60 27.90 10.79
C SER A 224 7.92 27.27 12.02
N HIS A 225 7.59 25.99 11.96
CA HIS A 225 6.97 25.24 13.04
C HIS A 225 7.67 23.89 13.24
N ILE A 226 7.89 23.52 14.51
CA ILE A 226 8.42 22.20 14.86
C ILE A 226 7.64 21.62 16.04
N GLU A 227 7.25 20.38 15.93
CA GLU A 227 6.55 19.64 16.97
C GLU A 227 7.19 18.27 17.20
N ARG A 228 7.13 17.77 18.44
CA ARG A 228 7.57 16.42 18.79
C ARG A 228 6.38 15.57 19.17
N ILE A 229 6.25 14.43 18.49
CA ILE A 229 5.29 13.38 18.85
C ILE A 229 6.08 12.18 19.40
N ALA A 230 5.84 11.88 20.69
CA ALA A 230 6.55 10.84 21.42
C ALA A 230 5.60 10.12 22.40
N GLY A 231 6.05 9.04 23.00
CA GLY A 231 5.34 8.30 24.05
C GLY A 231 6.30 7.76 25.10
N ALA A 232 5.77 7.20 26.18
CA ALA A 232 6.55 6.52 27.20
C ALA A 232 7.26 5.26 26.64
N ASP A 233 6.66 4.67 25.64
CA ASP A 233 7.17 3.55 24.85
C ASP A 233 6.70 3.66 23.40
N ARG A 234 7.10 2.69 22.55
CA ARG A 234 6.74 2.65 21.12
C ARG A 234 5.24 2.53 20.87
N PHE A 235 4.50 1.88 21.78
CA PHE A 235 3.04 1.70 21.65
C PHE A 235 2.33 3.02 21.95
N ALA A 236 2.74 3.71 23.02
CA ALA A 236 2.25 5.05 23.33
C ALA A 236 2.64 6.07 22.24
N ALA A 237 3.86 6.00 21.70
CA ALA A 237 4.28 6.86 20.60
C ALA A 237 3.42 6.63 19.34
N SER A 238 3.13 5.38 19.00
CA SER A 238 2.24 5.03 17.88
C SER A 238 0.82 5.58 18.09
N ARG A 239 0.23 5.39 19.28
CA ARG A 239 -1.09 5.95 19.61
C ARG A 239 -1.11 7.48 19.51
N ASN A 240 -0.12 8.15 20.07
CA ASN A 240 -0.04 9.62 20.05
C ASN A 240 0.12 10.14 18.61
N LEU A 241 0.90 9.45 17.78
CA LEU A 241 1.07 9.81 16.37
C LEU A 241 -0.25 9.67 15.60
N ILE A 242 -0.99 8.59 15.83
CA ILE A 242 -2.31 8.38 15.20
C ILE A 242 -3.31 9.46 15.68
N SER A 243 -3.38 9.71 16.98
CA SER A 243 -4.25 10.77 17.53
C SER A 243 -3.94 12.17 17.00
N ALA A 244 -2.67 12.44 16.64
CA ALA A 244 -2.28 13.73 16.07
C ALA A 244 -2.62 13.86 14.59
N GLY A 245 -2.78 12.74 13.87
CA GLY A 245 -2.93 12.74 12.41
C GLY A 245 -4.24 12.21 11.87
N PHE A 246 -5.10 11.62 12.71
CA PHE A 246 -6.40 11.08 12.30
C PHE A 246 -7.48 11.49 13.29
N ASP A 247 -8.48 12.21 12.81
CA ASP A 247 -9.68 12.54 13.59
C ASP A 247 -10.64 11.35 13.64
N GLU A 248 -10.70 10.55 12.56
CA GLU A 248 -11.51 9.35 12.42
C GLU A 248 -10.76 8.31 11.56
N ALA A 249 -11.02 7.04 11.80
CA ALA A 249 -10.49 5.94 10.99
C ALA A 249 -11.39 4.70 11.11
N GLU A 250 -12.22 4.47 10.10
CA GLU A 250 -13.08 3.28 10.04
C GLU A 250 -12.26 1.99 10.05
N THR A 251 -11.15 1.97 9.30
CA THR A 251 -10.18 0.88 9.27
C THR A 251 -8.91 1.25 10.01
N VAL A 252 -8.38 0.32 10.81
CA VAL A 252 -7.07 0.43 11.46
C VAL A 252 -6.26 -0.83 11.21
N TYR A 253 -5.03 -0.66 10.73
CA TYR A 253 -4.06 -1.75 10.60
C TYR A 253 -3.32 -1.92 11.91
N VAL A 254 -3.24 -3.15 12.40
CA VAL A 254 -2.59 -3.49 13.67
C VAL A 254 -1.40 -4.41 13.40
N ALA A 255 -0.22 -4.02 13.87
CA ALA A 255 0.99 -4.82 13.77
C ALA A 255 1.75 -4.84 15.10
N THR A 256 2.60 -5.87 15.31
CA THR A 256 3.46 -5.89 16.50
C THR A 256 4.52 -4.78 16.46
N GLY A 257 4.71 -4.07 17.57
CA GLY A 257 5.82 -3.12 17.71
C GLY A 257 7.16 -3.76 18.09
N HIS A 258 7.23 -5.09 18.27
CA HIS A 258 8.47 -5.80 18.62
C HIS A 258 9.34 -6.12 17.41
N ASN A 259 8.77 -6.11 16.20
CA ASN A 259 9.43 -6.43 14.95
C ASN A 259 8.93 -5.48 13.85
N PHE A 260 9.68 -5.32 12.76
CA PHE A 260 9.39 -4.31 11.72
C PHE A 260 8.65 -4.85 10.48
N PRO A 261 8.80 -6.11 10.01
CA PRO A 261 8.36 -6.51 8.67
C PRO A 261 6.86 -6.37 8.45
N ASP A 262 6.06 -6.78 9.45
CA ASP A 262 4.60 -6.72 9.38
C ASP A 262 4.09 -5.26 9.31
N ALA A 263 4.68 -4.37 10.13
CA ALA A 263 4.31 -2.95 10.13
C ALA A 263 4.77 -2.20 8.87
N LEU A 264 5.94 -2.55 8.31
CA LEU A 264 6.40 -1.98 7.03
C LEU A 264 5.47 -2.36 5.88
N ALA A 265 5.10 -3.63 5.78
CA ALA A 265 4.14 -4.08 4.77
C ALA A 265 2.77 -3.39 4.95
N ALA A 266 2.34 -3.21 6.21
CA ALA A 266 1.09 -2.52 6.53
C ALA A 266 1.09 -1.05 6.11
N GLY A 267 2.25 -0.38 6.10
CA GLY A 267 2.35 1.07 5.85
C GLY A 267 1.76 1.48 4.50
N ALA A 268 2.17 0.85 3.41
CA ALA A 268 1.66 1.15 2.07
C ALA A 268 0.18 0.77 1.92
N ALA A 269 -0.21 -0.42 2.43
CA ALA A 269 -1.60 -0.88 2.39
C ALA A 269 -2.54 0.03 3.19
N ALA A 270 -2.13 0.43 4.40
CA ALA A 270 -2.88 1.36 5.23
C ALA A 270 -3.02 2.74 4.56
N SER A 271 -1.94 3.25 3.96
CA SER A 271 -1.98 4.52 3.22
C SER A 271 -2.97 4.48 2.06
N PHE A 272 -3.00 3.38 1.30
CA PHE A 272 -3.94 3.18 0.19
C PHE A 272 -5.41 3.19 0.66
N GLU A 273 -5.70 2.64 1.85
CA GLU A 273 -7.04 2.65 2.46
C GLU A 273 -7.27 3.90 3.35
N HIS A 274 -6.39 4.91 3.34
CA HIS A 274 -6.45 6.10 4.21
C HIS A 274 -6.57 5.76 5.71
N ALA A 275 -5.92 4.69 6.13
CA ALA A 275 -5.98 4.11 7.45
C ALA A 275 -4.64 4.26 8.21
N PRO A 276 -4.64 4.38 9.53
CA PRO A 276 -3.41 4.35 10.32
C PRO A 276 -2.86 2.93 10.54
N VAL A 277 -1.54 2.88 10.85
CA VAL A 277 -0.88 1.67 11.38
C VAL A 277 -0.64 1.84 12.87
N LEU A 278 -1.30 1.04 13.68
CA LEU A 278 -1.21 0.99 15.13
C LEU A 278 -0.27 -0.12 15.59
N LEU A 279 0.78 0.25 16.33
CA LEU A 279 1.68 -0.72 16.93
C LEU A 279 1.13 -1.19 18.28
N VAL A 280 1.11 -2.51 18.46
CA VAL A 280 0.64 -3.15 19.69
C VAL A 280 1.71 -4.07 20.31
N ASP A 281 1.58 -4.34 21.61
CA ASP A 281 2.40 -5.36 22.27
C ASP A 281 1.94 -6.76 21.82
N GLY A 282 2.65 -7.31 20.83
CA GLY A 282 2.40 -8.65 20.31
C GLY A 282 2.64 -9.79 21.30
N HIS A 283 3.14 -9.53 22.52
CA HIS A 283 3.26 -10.50 23.60
C HIS A 283 2.06 -10.45 24.56
N ALA A 284 1.24 -9.40 24.50
CA ALA A 284 0.03 -9.29 25.30
C ALA A 284 -1.06 -10.25 24.80
N SER A 285 -1.90 -10.71 25.71
CA SER A 285 -3.05 -11.57 25.39
C SER A 285 -4.34 -10.79 25.15
N THR A 286 -4.37 -9.52 25.56
CA THR A 286 -5.56 -8.65 25.49
C THR A 286 -5.16 -7.22 25.12
N VAL A 287 -6.08 -6.50 24.49
CA VAL A 287 -5.95 -5.07 24.19
C VAL A 287 -5.86 -4.28 25.50
N ASP A 288 -4.92 -3.37 25.59
CA ASP A 288 -4.80 -2.44 26.71
C ASP A 288 -5.83 -1.30 26.61
N VAL A 289 -6.14 -0.70 27.76
CA VAL A 289 -7.17 0.36 27.85
C VAL A 289 -6.88 1.52 26.93
N PRO A 290 -5.65 2.11 26.86
CA PRO A 290 -5.38 3.24 25.95
C PRO A 290 -5.55 2.90 24.48
N THR A 291 -5.26 1.66 24.07
CA THR A 291 -5.49 1.19 22.70
C THR A 291 -6.99 1.06 22.40
N ALA A 292 -7.77 0.49 23.33
CA ALA A 292 -9.23 0.39 23.16
C ALA A 292 -9.90 1.76 23.11
N GLU A 293 -9.45 2.72 23.94
CA GLU A 293 -9.94 4.10 23.94
C GLU A 293 -9.65 4.81 22.61
N LEU A 294 -8.44 4.67 22.07
CA LEU A 294 -8.07 5.25 20.77
C LEU A 294 -8.96 4.71 19.64
N LEU A 295 -9.12 3.37 19.56
CA LEU A 295 -9.97 2.76 18.53
C LEU A 295 -11.43 3.22 18.63
N GLY A 296 -11.92 3.42 19.87
CA GLY A 296 -13.25 3.98 20.11
C GLY A 296 -13.37 5.45 19.68
N GLN A 297 -12.35 6.27 19.95
CA GLN A 297 -12.31 7.69 19.56
C GLN A 297 -12.26 7.86 18.04
N LEU A 298 -11.53 6.99 17.34
CA LEU A 298 -11.44 6.99 15.88
C LEU A 298 -12.71 6.45 15.19
N GLY A 299 -13.66 5.87 15.93
CA GLY A 299 -14.85 5.24 15.35
C GLY A 299 -14.55 3.96 14.59
N THR A 300 -13.45 3.25 14.93
CA THR A 300 -12.97 2.09 14.20
C THR A 300 -13.96 0.93 14.23
N SER A 301 -14.41 0.50 13.06
CA SER A 301 -15.31 -0.64 12.88
C SER A 301 -14.61 -1.87 12.28
N ARG A 302 -13.53 -1.67 11.51
CA ARG A 302 -12.74 -2.71 10.85
C ARG A 302 -11.28 -2.68 11.31
N ILE A 303 -10.74 -3.84 11.67
CA ILE A 303 -9.33 -3.98 12.07
C ILE A 303 -8.65 -5.03 11.19
N VAL A 304 -7.51 -4.67 10.60
CA VAL A 304 -6.65 -5.58 9.84
C VAL A 304 -5.39 -5.88 10.64
N VAL A 305 -5.33 -7.07 11.22
CA VAL A 305 -4.15 -7.53 11.96
C VAL A 305 -3.13 -8.11 10.98
N VAL A 306 -1.97 -7.46 10.88
CA VAL A 306 -0.88 -7.88 10.00
C VAL A 306 0.15 -8.66 10.80
N GLY A 307 0.42 -9.89 10.34
CA GLY A 307 1.32 -10.84 11.00
C GLY A 307 0.61 -12.06 11.59
N GLY A 308 1.39 -13.14 11.73
CA GLY A 308 0.92 -14.43 12.24
C GLY A 308 0.67 -14.43 13.74
N PRO A 309 0.19 -15.59 14.29
CA PRO A 309 -0.04 -15.73 15.73
C PRO A 309 1.20 -15.57 16.62
N ALA A 310 2.40 -15.68 16.03
CA ALA A 310 3.66 -15.41 16.73
C ALA A 310 3.96 -13.90 16.85
N SER A 311 3.42 -13.08 15.93
CA SER A 311 3.54 -11.61 15.98
C SER A 311 2.44 -10.98 16.82
N VAL A 312 1.18 -11.41 16.63
CA VAL A 312 0.00 -10.98 17.40
C VAL A 312 -0.83 -12.22 17.72
N PRO A 313 -0.93 -12.66 18.99
CA PRO A 313 -1.57 -13.91 19.34
C PRO A 313 -3.08 -13.91 19.05
N ALA A 314 -3.67 -15.09 18.91
CA ALA A 314 -5.11 -15.24 18.64
C ALA A 314 -5.99 -14.67 19.76
N SER A 315 -5.50 -14.72 21.01
CA SER A 315 -6.19 -14.11 22.16
C SER A 315 -6.29 -12.59 22.06
N TYR A 316 -5.22 -11.94 21.57
CA TYR A 316 -5.24 -10.48 21.32
C TYR A 316 -6.24 -10.13 20.23
N LEU A 317 -6.25 -10.87 19.12
CA LEU A 317 -7.24 -10.70 18.05
C LEU A 317 -8.67 -10.89 18.54
N ALA A 318 -8.92 -11.90 19.38
CA ALA A 318 -10.23 -12.11 20.00
C ALA A 318 -10.64 -10.93 20.91
N SER A 319 -9.68 -10.30 21.60
CA SER A 319 -9.96 -9.13 22.43
C SER A 319 -10.23 -7.86 21.60
N LEU A 320 -9.61 -7.72 20.42
CA LEU A 320 -9.98 -6.67 19.46
C LEU A 320 -11.42 -6.84 18.96
N ALA A 321 -11.78 -8.08 18.59
CA ALA A 321 -13.14 -8.40 18.13
C ALA A 321 -14.22 -8.25 19.21
N ALA A 322 -13.84 -8.19 20.48
CA ALA A 322 -14.75 -7.96 21.60
C ALA A 322 -15.00 -6.47 21.89
N LEU A 323 -14.31 -5.55 21.21
CA LEU A 323 -14.53 -4.10 21.37
C LEU A 323 -15.90 -3.69 20.79
N PRO A 324 -16.67 -2.84 21.48
CA PRO A 324 -18.08 -2.57 21.13
C PRO A 324 -18.32 -2.01 19.73
N ALA A 325 -17.38 -1.19 19.21
CA ALA A 325 -17.50 -0.56 17.89
C ALA A 325 -16.99 -1.44 16.75
N VAL A 326 -16.22 -2.51 17.05
CA VAL A 326 -15.57 -3.33 16.04
C VAL A 326 -16.52 -4.39 15.51
N SER A 327 -16.80 -4.35 14.21
CA SER A 327 -17.66 -5.29 13.51
C SER A 327 -16.87 -6.36 12.74
N GLU A 328 -15.62 -6.04 12.36
CA GLU A 328 -14.75 -6.93 11.60
C GLU A 328 -13.31 -6.91 12.12
N VAL A 329 -12.72 -8.09 12.30
CA VAL A 329 -11.29 -8.26 12.55
C VAL A 329 -10.75 -9.30 11.57
N ALA A 330 -9.99 -8.86 10.59
CA ALA A 330 -9.32 -9.71 9.60
C ALA A 330 -7.85 -9.88 9.96
N ARG A 331 -7.29 -11.07 9.69
CA ARG A 331 -5.84 -11.31 9.80
C ARG A 331 -5.23 -11.45 8.41
N ARG A 332 -4.11 -10.77 8.18
CA ARG A 332 -3.24 -10.96 7.03
C ARG A 332 -1.89 -11.51 7.51
N SER A 333 -1.54 -12.70 7.08
CA SER A 333 -0.33 -13.38 7.51
C SER A 333 0.18 -14.36 6.46
N GLY A 334 1.44 -14.76 6.57
CA GLY A 334 2.07 -15.76 5.73
C GLY A 334 3.01 -16.66 6.54
N ALA A 335 3.56 -17.68 5.91
CA ALA A 335 4.55 -18.57 6.54
C ALA A 335 5.85 -17.81 6.88
N ASP A 336 6.13 -16.75 6.15
CA ASP A 336 7.24 -15.83 6.39
C ASP A 336 6.82 -14.38 6.06
N ARG A 337 7.72 -13.43 6.26
CA ARG A 337 7.49 -12.00 6.01
C ARG A 337 7.19 -11.66 4.54
N PHE A 338 7.74 -12.43 3.60
CA PHE A 338 7.55 -12.21 2.18
C PHE A 338 6.13 -12.62 1.75
N LEU A 339 5.70 -13.80 2.18
CA LEU A 339 4.33 -14.29 1.97
C LEU A 339 3.30 -13.44 2.72
N ALA A 340 3.62 -12.95 3.92
CA ALA A 340 2.72 -12.07 4.66
C ALA A 340 2.52 -10.74 3.93
N ALA A 341 3.59 -10.12 3.44
CA ALA A 341 3.53 -8.88 2.66
C ALA A 341 2.80 -9.08 1.33
N SER A 342 3.09 -10.17 0.58
CA SER A 342 2.41 -10.46 -0.68
C SER A 342 0.90 -10.67 -0.50
N GLY A 343 0.50 -11.48 0.50
CA GLY A 343 -0.93 -11.73 0.76
C GLY A 343 -1.68 -10.52 1.33
N LEU A 344 -0.99 -9.59 2.01
CA LEU A 344 -1.56 -8.32 2.39
C LEU A 344 -1.83 -7.45 1.16
N ASN A 345 -0.81 -7.29 0.29
CA ASN A 345 -0.90 -6.47 -0.90
C ASN A 345 -1.91 -7.03 -1.92
N GLU A 346 -1.97 -8.37 -2.10
CA GLU A 346 -2.98 -9.03 -2.92
C GLU A 346 -4.41 -8.66 -2.49
N ALA A 347 -4.64 -8.60 -1.17
CA ALA A 347 -5.94 -8.27 -0.62
C ALA A 347 -6.28 -6.77 -0.67
N THR A 348 -5.27 -5.90 -0.79
CA THR A 348 -5.43 -4.44 -0.70
C THR A 348 -5.38 -3.77 -2.08
N PHE A 349 -4.45 -4.18 -2.95
CA PHE A 349 -4.23 -3.52 -4.24
C PHE A 349 -4.83 -4.34 -5.39
N PRO A 350 -6.00 -3.97 -5.91
CA PRO A 350 -6.59 -4.64 -7.08
C PRO A 350 -5.80 -4.38 -8.36
N VAL A 351 -5.21 -3.18 -8.47
CA VAL A 351 -4.30 -2.75 -9.54
C VAL A 351 -3.22 -1.84 -8.95
N ALA A 352 -2.11 -1.70 -9.64
CA ALA A 352 -1.08 -0.70 -9.34
C ALA A 352 -0.20 -0.49 -10.58
N ASP A 353 0.07 0.77 -10.93
CA ASP A 353 0.97 1.13 -12.03
C ASP A 353 2.44 1.08 -11.60
N VAL A 354 2.68 1.25 -10.32
CA VAL A 354 4.00 1.23 -9.70
C VAL A 354 4.05 0.16 -8.61
N VAL A 355 5.15 -0.55 -8.52
CA VAL A 355 5.44 -1.51 -7.46
C VAL A 355 6.79 -1.16 -6.84
N PHE A 356 6.84 -1.09 -5.53
CA PHE A 356 8.09 -0.92 -4.80
C PHE A 356 8.60 -2.27 -4.29
N LEU A 357 9.92 -2.51 -4.46
CA LEU A 357 10.62 -3.66 -3.90
C LEU A 357 11.64 -3.18 -2.86
N ALA A 358 11.57 -3.71 -1.66
CA ALA A 358 12.49 -3.37 -0.58
C ALA A 358 13.01 -4.62 0.12
N THR A 359 14.19 -4.53 0.74
CA THR A 359 14.70 -5.67 1.51
C THR A 359 13.80 -6.02 2.69
N GLY A 360 13.44 -7.30 2.82
CA GLY A 360 12.76 -7.82 4.01
C GLY A 360 13.68 -8.03 5.22
N MET A 361 14.98 -7.77 5.09
CA MET A 361 15.99 -8.06 6.13
C MET A 361 16.33 -6.85 7.01
N ASN A 362 15.99 -5.64 6.55
CA ASN A 362 16.25 -4.38 7.26
C ASN A 362 15.08 -3.40 6.99
N PHE A 363 14.98 -2.31 7.78
CA PHE A 363 13.82 -1.44 7.77
C PHE A 363 14.00 -0.08 7.07
N PRO A 364 15.19 0.55 6.99
CA PRO A 364 15.28 1.98 6.68
C PRO A 364 14.77 2.35 5.29
N ASP A 365 15.05 1.49 4.30
CA ASP A 365 14.74 1.76 2.90
C ASP A 365 13.20 1.73 2.67
N ALA A 366 12.54 0.68 3.14
CA ALA A 366 11.08 0.55 3.07
C ALA A 366 10.36 1.62 3.92
N LEU A 367 10.95 1.99 5.06
CA LEU A 367 10.40 3.02 5.94
C LEU A 367 10.36 4.39 5.27
N ALA A 368 11.48 4.80 4.65
CA ALA A 368 11.56 6.07 3.94
C ALA A 368 10.68 6.08 2.68
N GLY A 369 10.51 4.92 2.02
CA GLY A 369 9.67 4.78 0.84
C GLY A 369 8.16 4.70 1.13
N GLY A 370 7.78 4.42 2.38
CA GLY A 370 6.37 4.22 2.76
C GLY A 370 5.43 5.37 2.37
N PRO A 371 5.74 6.63 2.72
CA PRO A 371 4.93 7.78 2.33
C PRO A 371 4.77 7.93 0.82
N LEU A 372 5.87 7.78 0.06
CA LEU A 372 5.84 7.90 -1.39
C LEU A 372 4.98 6.79 -2.02
N ALA A 373 5.17 5.55 -1.58
CA ALA A 373 4.38 4.42 -2.05
C ALA A 373 2.88 4.62 -1.75
N GLY A 374 2.55 5.09 -0.53
CA GLY A 374 1.19 5.42 -0.16
C GLY A 374 0.58 6.54 -1.01
N ALA A 375 1.32 7.62 -1.25
CA ALA A 375 0.88 8.74 -2.08
C ALA A 375 0.64 8.34 -3.56
N TRP A 376 1.37 7.34 -4.05
CA TRP A 376 1.22 6.82 -5.41
C TRP A 376 0.25 5.64 -5.51
N GLY A 377 -0.39 5.25 -4.42
CA GLY A 377 -1.30 4.09 -4.40
C GLY A 377 -0.58 2.77 -4.74
N ALA A 378 0.69 2.65 -4.39
CA ALA A 378 1.57 1.59 -4.83
C ALA A 378 1.94 0.62 -3.67
N PRO A 379 1.92 -0.71 -3.89
CA PRO A 379 2.35 -1.68 -2.90
C PRO A 379 3.87 -1.68 -2.70
N ILE A 380 4.31 -1.99 -1.46
CA ILE A 380 5.71 -2.33 -1.16
C ILE A 380 5.79 -3.83 -0.93
N TYR A 381 6.58 -4.53 -1.75
CA TYR A 381 6.88 -5.95 -1.57
C TYR A 381 8.25 -6.13 -0.93
N LEU A 382 8.32 -7.08 -0.02
CA LEU A 382 9.59 -7.45 0.60
C LEU A 382 10.30 -8.51 -0.25
N VAL A 383 11.60 -8.31 -0.47
CA VAL A 383 12.44 -9.22 -1.25
C VAL A 383 13.66 -9.66 -0.46
N GLN A 384 14.29 -10.75 -0.90
CA GLN A 384 15.62 -11.15 -0.43
C GLN A 384 16.70 -10.31 -1.12
N LYS A 385 17.91 -10.36 -0.60
CA LYS A 385 19.00 -9.54 -1.14
C LYS A 385 19.24 -9.75 -2.63
N ASN A 386 19.28 -11.00 -3.09
CA ASN A 386 19.72 -11.35 -4.44
C ASN A 386 18.64 -12.08 -5.25
N CYS A 387 17.40 -12.14 -4.77
CA CYS A 387 16.32 -12.77 -5.52
C CYS A 387 14.94 -12.26 -5.10
N VAL A 388 13.97 -12.44 -5.97
CA VAL A 388 12.56 -12.08 -5.75
C VAL A 388 11.77 -13.34 -5.40
N PRO A 389 11.05 -13.38 -4.25
CA PRO A 389 10.18 -14.49 -3.92
C PRO A 389 9.12 -14.73 -4.99
N MET A 390 8.77 -16.00 -5.26
CA MET A 390 7.77 -16.34 -6.28
C MET A 390 6.40 -15.70 -6.02
N SER A 391 6.02 -15.50 -4.76
CA SER A 391 4.80 -14.78 -4.41
C SER A 391 4.81 -13.33 -4.91
N VAL A 392 5.96 -12.65 -4.84
CA VAL A 392 6.14 -11.28 -5.36
C VAL A 392 6.12 -11.28 -6.89
N ILE A 393 6.77 -12.25 -7.55
CA ILE A 393 6.71 -12.41 -9.00
C ILE A 393 5.24 -12.59 -9.45
N SER A 394 4.48 -13.45 -8.76
CA SER A 394 3.06 -13.66 -9.08
C SER A 394 2.23 -12.39 -8.93
N GLU A 395 2.53 -11.56 -7.93
CA GLU A 395 1.86 -10.29 -7.73
C GLU A 395 2.23 -9.25 -8.81
N ILE A 396 3.49 -9.16 -9.21
CA ILE A 396 3.91 -8.32 -10.33
C ILE A 396 3.19 -8.73 -11.62
N VAL A 397 3.10 -10.04 -11.88
CA VAL A 397 2.33 -10.58 -13.03
C VAL A 397 0.82 -10.28 -12.91
N ARG A 398 0.25 -10.32 -11.71
CA ARG A 398 -1.16 -9.97 -11.49
C ARG A 398 -1.44 -8.47 -11.69
N LEU A 399 -0.57 -7.63 -11.14
CA LEU A 399 -0.73 -6.17 -11.19
C LEU A 399 -0.39 -5.59 -12.55
N GLN A 400 0.58 -6.18 -13.28
CA GLN A 400 1.09 -5.65 -14.57
C GLN A 400 1.48 -4.18 -14.45
N PRO A 401 2.41 -3.82 -13.53
CA PRO A 401 2.81 -2.42 -13.33
C PRO A 401 3.62 -1.92 -14.53
N HIS A 402 3.58 -0.62 -14.78
CA HIS A 402 4.48 0.03 -15.73
C HIS A 402 5.88 0.25 -15.13
N GLN A 403 5.96 0.37 -13.80
CA GLN A 403 7.22 0.68 -13.13
C GLN A 403 7.46 -0.19 -11.90
N ILE A 404 8.71 -0.66 -11.78
CA ILE A 404 9.21 -1.33 -10.58
C ILE A 404 10.31 -0.47 -9.99
N LEU A 405 10.13 -0.03 -8.75
CA LEU A 405 11.07 0.82 -8.03
C LEU A 405 11.73 0.04 -6.89
N VAL A 406 13.03 -0.15 -7.00
CA VAL A 406 13.81 -0.83 -5.96
C VAL A 406 14.29 0.19 -4.93
N LEU A 407 13.90 -0.02 -3.66
CA LEU A 407 14.33 0.77 -2.53
C LEU A 407 15.56 0.13 -1.89
N GLY A 408 16.70 0.81 -1.98
CA GLY A 408 17.96 0.36 -1.41
C GLY A 408 19.08 0.14 -2.43
N GLY A 409 20.32 0.42 -2.03
CA GLY A 409 21.49 0.19 -2.84
C GLY A 409 21.82 -1.32 -3.00
N PRO A 410 22.81 -1.67 -3.86
CA PRO A 410 23.17 -3.08 -4.13
C PRO A 410 23.63 -3.87 -2.88
N ALA A 411 24.02 -3.18 -1.81
CA ALA A 411 24.34 -3.82 -0.53
C ALA A 411 23.10 -4.37 0.20
N SER A 412 21.94 -3.72 0.04
CA SER A 412 20.64 -4.12 0.63
C SER A 412 19.84 -5.00 -0.33
N VAL A 413 19.76 -4.59 -1.60
CA VAL A 413 18.99 -5.25 -2.67
C VAL A 413 19.89 -5.33 -3.90
N GLY A 414 20.33 -6.53 -4.29
CA GLY A 414 21.24 -6.77 -5.40
C GLY A 414 20.64 -6.48 -6.78
N ASP A 415 21.47 -6.50 -7.80
CA ASP A 415 21.03 -6.23 -9.18
C ASP A 415 20.20 -7.39 -9.75
N GLU A 416 20.30 -8.59 -9.18
CA GLU A 416 19.45 -9.74 -9.51
C GLU A 416 17.97 -9.44 -9.27
N VAL A 417 17.67 -8.61 -8.27
CA VAL A 417 16.30 -8.17 -7.98
C VAL A 417 15.79 -7.21 -9.06
N MET A 418 16.66 -6.34 -9.60
CA MET A 418 16.31 -5.50 -10.76
C MET A 418 15.94 -6.34 -11.98
N GLY A 419 16.60 -7.48 -12.17
CA GLY A 419 16.30 -8.47 -13.21
C GLY A 419 15.19 -9.43 -12.85
N LEU A 420 14.49 -9.24 -11.72
CA LEU A 420 13.43 -10.11 -11.19
C LEU A 420 13.83 -11.59 -11.10
N VAL A 421 15.08 -11.89 -10.78
CA VAL A 421 15.57 -13.26 -10.64
C VAL A 421 14.83 -13.98 -9.51
N PRO A 422 14.12 -15.10 -9.79
CA PRO A 422 13.35 -15.81 -8.77
C PRO A 422 14.23 -16.43 -7.70
N CYS A 423 13.75 -16.49 -6.45
CA CYS A 423 14.41 -17.25 -5.40
C CYS A 423 14.30 -18.76 -5.67
N GLY A 424 15.45 -19.46 -5.60
CA GLY A 424 15.51 -20.90 -5.82
C GLY A 424 15.62 -21.31 -7.30
N ALA A 425 15.89 -20.35 -8.19
CA ALA A 425 16.22 -20.59 -9.58
C ALA A 425 17.66 -21.12 -9.76
#